data_365ba817505be5b3b14bc19aa6f0f0ab
#
_entry.id   365ba817505be5b3b14bc19aa6f0f0ab
#
_cell.length_a   1.000
_cell.length_b   1.000
_cell.length_c   1.000
_cell.angle_alpha   90.00
_cell.angle_beta   90.00
_cell.angle_gamma   90.00
#
_symmetry.space_group_name_H-M   'P 1'
#
loop_
_entity.id
_entity.type
_entity.pdbx_description
1 polymer ?
#
loop_
_entity_poly.entity_id
_entity_poly.type
_entity_poly.pdbx_seq_one_letter_code
_entity_poly.pdbx_strand_id
1 'polypeptide(L)'
;MKKMVSVQRLLAALLAVLLLCPMAACKKQADIDQWEAEEKERVYSSLTSGQYYDLDGRYFYLHDTGLYERPIVICFWKMDRPESLNALPAFQKAFERYGGKVQFLMICTYSENDGSGSEDAKQWIEEKGYTFPVFYDRDQILLQRLRVEKLPYILFFGKSNELVHIRNEALSEGEIDTLIADILE
;
A
#
# COMPACT_ATOMS: atom_id res chain seq x y z
N MET A 1 -26.12 -29.83 -51.91
CA MET A 1 -26.15 -30.28 -50.52
C MET A 1 -24.81 -30.18 -49.78
N LYS A 2 -23.62 -30.45 -50.35
CA LYS A 2 -22.32 -30.37 -49.66
C LYS A 2 -21.91 -28.96 -49.17
N LYS A 3 -22.29 -27.86 -49.84
CA LYS A 3 -21.96 -26.49 -49.42
C LYS A 3 -22.73 -25.98 -48.19
N MET A 4 -23.97 -26.41 -47.99
CA MET A 4 -24.78 -26.03 -46.81
C MET A 4 -24.28 -26.62 -45.53
N VAL A 5 -23.78 -27.85 -45.54
CA VAL A 5 -23.22 -28.54 -44.36
C VAL A 5 -21.91 -27.86 -43.88
N SER A 6 -21.13 -27.31 -44.81
CA SER A 6 -19.91 -26.58 -44.52
C SER A 6 -20.17 -25.23 -43.79
N VAL A 7 -21.19 -24.49 -44.19
CA VAL A 7 -21.58 -23.20 -43.60
C VAL A 7 -22.16 -23.39 -42.19
N GLN A 8 -22.97 -24.43 -41.98
CA GLN A 8 -23.50 -24.74 -40.64
C GLN A 8 -22.41 -25.16 -39.64
N ARG A 9 -21.40 -25.90 -40.11
CA ARG A 9 -20.25 -26.28 -39.28
C ARG A 9 -19.36 -25.07 -38.91
N LEU A 10 -19.17 -24.14 -39.83
CA LEU A 10 -18.46 -22.88 -39.61
C LEU A 10 -19.20 -21.97 -38.62
N LEU A 11 -20.52 -21.85 -38.78
CA LEU A 11 -21.37 -21.07 -37.87
C LEU A 11 -21.37 -21.69 -36.43
N ALA A 12 -21.46 -23.01 -36.33
CA ALA A 12 -21.40 -23.70 -35.03
C ALA A 12 -20.02 -23.55 -34.34
N ALA A 13 -18.92 -23.57 -35.10
CA ALA A 13 -17.58 -23.33 -34.60
C ALA A 13 -17.39 -21.87 -34.16
N LEU A 14 -17.94 -20.90 -34.91
CA LEU A 14 -17.91 -19.49 -34.52
C LEU A 14 -18.73 -19.22 -33.26
N LEU A 15 -19.91 -19.83 -33.12
CA LEU A 15 -20.73 -19.75 -31.91
C LEU A 15 -20.04 -20.37 -30.70
N ALA A 16 -19.35 -21.50 -30.87
CA ALA A 16 -18.59 -22.15 -29.80
C ALA A 16 -17.42 -21.29 -29.31
N VAL A 17 -16.71 -20.60 -30.20
CA VAL A 17 -15.62 -19.66 -29.86
C VAL A 17 -16.16 -18.43 -29.15
N LEU A 18 -17.32 -17.91 -29.54
CA LEU A 18 -17.98 -16.77 -28.90
C LEU A 18 -18.50 -17.10 -27.49
N LEU A 19 -18.89 -18.38 -27.24
CA LEU A 19 -19.35 -18.83 -25.92
C LEU A 19 -18.20 -19.17 -24.97
N LEU A 20 -17.04 -19.59 -25.50
CA LEU A 20 -15.87 -19.93 -24.68
C LEU A 20 -15.05 -18.69 -24.23
N CYS A 21 -15.07 -17.60 -25.01
CA CYS A 21 -14.34 -16.40 -24.73
C CYS A 21 -14.76 -15.70 -23.40
N PRO A 22 -16.08 -15.53 -23.11
CA PRO A 22 -16.49 -14.91 -21.83
C PRO A 22 -16.18 -15.78 -20.61
N MET A 23 -16.21 -17.11 -20.74
CA MET A 23 -15.87 -18.00 -19.61
C MET A 23 -14.39 -17.95 -19.24
N ALA A 24 -13.49 -17.85 -20.21
CA ALA A 24 -12.06 -17.70 -19.97
C ALA A 24 -11.73 -16.33 -19.34
N ALA A 25 -12.41 -15.27 -19.79
CA ALA A 25 -12.28 -13.94 -19.21
C ALA A 25 -12.81 -13.88 -17.77
N CYS A 26 -13.97 -14.50 -17.50
CA CYS A 26 -14.53 -14.59 -16.16
C CYS A 26 -13.61 -15.38 -15.19
N LYS A 27 -13.02 -16.49 -15.65
CA LYS A 27 -12.08 -17.26 -14.85
C LYS A 27 -10.83 -16.45 -14.51
N LYS A 28 -10.26 -15.77 -15.51
CA LYS A 28 -9.07 -14.91 -15.29
C LYS A 28 -9.38 -13.77 -14.31
N GLN A 29 -10.57 -13.17 -14.39
CA GLN A 29 -10.98 -12.12 -13.47
C GLN A 29 -11.15 -12.68 -12.04
N ALA A 30 -11.79 -13.84 -11.86
CA ALA A 30 -11.94 -14.48 -10.56
C ALA A 30 -10.59 -14.85 -9.92
N ASP A 31 -9.61 -15.30 -10.73
CA ASP A 31 -8.25 -15.59 -10.26
C ASP A 31 -7.53 -14.31 -9.79
N ILE A 32 -7.75 -13.17 -10.48
CA ILE A 32 -7.22 -11.85 -10.08
C ILE A 32 -7.87 -11.37 -8.79
N ASP A 33 -9.19 -11.43 -8.70
CA ASP A 33 -9.95 -10.99 -7.53
C ASP A 33 -9.55 -11.79 -6.28
N GLN A 34 -9.34 -13.09 -6.42
CA GLN A 34 -8.87 -13.95 -5.35
C GLN A 34 -7.44 -13.58 -4.92
N TRP A 35 -6.53 -13.36 -5.86
CA TRP A 35 -5.17 -12.95 -5.57
C TRP A 35 -5.12 -11.60 -4.84
N GLU A 36 -5.92 -10.63 -5.27
CA GLU A 36 -6.03 -9.33 -4.60
C GLU A 36 -6.56 -9.46 -3.17
N ALA A 37 -7.54 -10.32 -2.94
CA ALA A 37 -8.08 -10.58 -1.61
C ALA A 37 -7.05 -11.22 -0.68
N GLU A 38 -6.30 -12.23 -1.18
CA GLU A 38 -5.22 -12.89 -0.44
C GLU A 38 -4.08 -11.90 -0.10
N GLU A 39 -3.73 -11.02 -1.04
CA GLU A 39 -2.71 -10.01 -0.83
C GLU A 39 -3.13 -8.98 0.22
N LYS A 40 -4.39 -8.49 0.16
CA LYS A 40 -4.96 -7.58 1.16
C LYS A 40 -4.97 -8.18 2.56
N GLU A 41 -5.39 -9.45 2.69
CA GLU A 41 -5.38 -10.16 3.97
C GLU A 41 -3.96 -10.35 4.51
N ARG A 42 -3.00 -10.68 3.66
CA ARG A 42 -1.58 -10.82 4.03
C ARG A 42 -1.01 -9.49 4.54
N VAL A 43 -1.31 -8.39 3.84
CA VAL A 43 -0.87 -7.05 4.24
C VAL A 43 -1.47 -6.68 5.58
N TYR A 44 -2.77 -6.84 5.75
CA TYR A 44 -3.47 -6.54 6.99
C TYR A 44 -2.92 -7.34 8.18
N SER A 45 -2.81 -8.65 8.03
CA SER A 45 -2.30 -9.54 9.07
C SER A 45 -0.84 -9.22 9.45
N SER A 46 0.00 -8.87 8.48
CA SER A 46 1.39 -8.49 8.72
C SER A 46 1.50 -7.17 9.49
N LEU A 47 0.66 -6.19 9.17
CA LEU A 47 0.63 -4.89 9.85
C LEU A 47 0.10 -5.00 11.28
N THR A 48 -1.00 -5.73 11.48
CA THR A 48 -1.65 -5.85 12.79
C THR A 48 -0.83 -6.64 13.80
N SER A 49 -0.03 -7.61 13.34
CA SER A 49 0.87 -8.40 14.19
C SER A 49 2.29 -7.81 14.29
N GLY A 50 2.56 -6.70 13.59
CA GLY A 50 3.86 -6.05 13.60
C GLY A 50 4.11 -5.25 14.86
N GLN A 51 5.38 -5.22 15.30
CA GLN A 51 5.87 -4.27 16.30
C GLN A 51 6.43 -3.04 15.61
N TYR A 52 6.06 -1.88 16.12
CA TYR A 52 6.52 -0.58 15.68
C TYR A 52 7.25 0.12 16.82
N TYR A 53 8.20 0.97 16.48
CA TYR A 53 8.93 1.76 17.45
C TYR A 53 8.69 3.24 17.16
N ASP A 54 8.43 4.03 18.22
CA ASP A 54 8.40 5.49 18.09
C ASP A 54 9.82 6.08 18.08
N LEU A 55 9.90 7.42 17.93
CA LEU A 55 11.18 8.13 17.94
C LEU A 55 11.95 8.03 19.28
N ASP A 56 11.28 7.66 20.35
CA ASP A 56 11.87 7.46 21.67
C ASP A 56 12.25 5.99 21.93
N GLY A 57 12.07 5.12 20.92
CA GLY A 57 12.38 3.69 21.00
C GLY A 57 11.37 2.86 21.78
N ARG A 58 10.19 3.40 22.08
CA ARG A 58 9.09 2.64 22.70
C ARG A 58 8.38 1.84 21.61
N TYR A 59 8.14 0.57 21.88
CA TYR A 59 7.38 -0.26 20.97
C TYR A 59 5.87 -0.19 21.26
N PHE A 60 5.08 -0.39 20.23
CA PHE A 60 3.63 -0.54 20.29
C PHE A 60 3.15 -1.45 19.17
N TYR A 61 1.92 -1.93 19.28
CA TYR A 61 1.23 -2.62 18.22
C TYR A 61 0.17 -1.70 17.61
N LEU A 62 -0.13 -1.88 16.35
CA LEU A 62 -1.11 -1.03 15.65
C LEU A 62 -2.49 -1.04 16.35
N HIS A 63 -2.90 -2.17 16.91
CA HIS A 63 -4.17 -2.31 17.62
C HIS A 63 -4.23 -1.55 18.96
N ASP A 64 -3.08 -1.22 19.57
CA ASP A 64 -3.03 -0.49 20.84
C ASP A 64 -3.25 1.02 20.68
N THR A 65 -3.20 1.53 19.45
CA THR A 65 -3.14 2.97 19.18
C THR A 65 -4.49 3.62 18.92
N GLY A 66 -5.60 2.87 18.96
CA GLY A 66 -6.92 3.39 18.56
C GLY A 66 -6.98 3.78 17.08
N LEU A 67 -6.03 3.28 16.28
CA LEU A 67 -5.86 3.61 14.86
C LEU A 67 -7.04 3.16 13.98
N TYR A 68 -7.90 2.29 14.51
CA TYR A 68 -9.02 1.72 13.74
C TYR A 68 -10.27 2.61 13.67
N GLU A 69 -10.24 3.79 14.27
CA GLU A 69 -11.40 4.69 14.29
C GLU A 69 -11.43 5.67 13.11
N ARG A 70 -10.35 5.77 12.36
CA ARG A 70 -10.18 6.70 11.23
C ARG A 70 -9.43 6.04 10.08
N PRO A 71 -9.65 6.49 8.83
CA PRO A 71 -8.81 6.08 7.70
C PRO A 71 -7.33 6.28 7.98
N ILE A 72 -6.49 5.39 7.43
CA ILE A 72 -5.06 5.36 7.72
C ILE A 72 -4.27 5.44 6.41
N VAL A 73 -3.22 6.25 6.41
CA VAL A 73 -2.17 6.25 5.40
C VAL A 73 -0.88 5.78 6.03
N ILE A 74 -0.30 4.70 5.50
CA ILE A 74 1.00 4.17 5.93
C ILE A 74 1.98 4.36 4.79
N CYS A 75 3.13 4.97 5.06
CA CYS A 75 4.21 5.12 4.09
C CYS A 75 5.51 4.54 4.66
N PHE A 76 5.99 3.46 4.07
CA PHE A 76 7.32 2.94 4.34
C PHE A 76 8.35 3.69 3.49
N TRP A 77 9.39 4.17 4.13
CA TRP A 77 10.46 4.94 3.51
C TRP A 77 11.84 4.60 4.10
N LYS A 78 12.91 4.99 3.44
CA LYS A 78 14.29 4.72 3.88
C LYS A 78 15.20 5.89 3.55
N MET A 79 16.16 6.18 4.44
CA MET A 79 17.09 7.31 4.31
C MET A 79 18.01 7.20 3.09
N ASP A 80 18.43 5.99 2.73
CA ASP A 80 19.33 5.73 1.61
C ASP A 80 18.61 5.58 0.25
N ARG A 81 17.32 5.93 0.19
CA ARG A 81 16.48 5.84 -1.02
C ARG A 81 15.97 7.23 -1.42
N PRO A 82 16.59 7.86 -2.43
CA PRO A 82 16.17 9.19 -2.89
C PRO A 82 14.69 9.25 -3.28
N GLU A 83 14.15 8.20 -3.89
CA GLU A 83 12.73 8.14 -4.27
C GLU A 83 11.81 8.20 -3.05
N SER A 84 12.21 7.58 -1.93
CA SER A 84 11.49 7.66 -0.65
C SER A 84 11.53 9.09 -0.11
N LEU A 85 12.71 9.69 -0.06
CA LEU A 85 12.89 11.05 0.47
C LEU A 85 12.13 12.10 -0.35
N ASN A 86 12.06 11.92 -1.67
CA ASN A 86 11.32 12.80 -2.58
C ASN A 86 9.79 12.74 -2.37
N ALA A 87 9.28 11.68 -1.80
CA ALA A 87 7.84 11.57 -1.49
C ALA A 87 7.43 12.35 -0.24
N LEU A 88 8.33 12.50 0.75
CA LEU A 88 7.98 13.03 2.07
C LEU A 88 7.43 14.46 2.08
N PRO A 89 7.90 15.41 1.25
CA PRO A 89 7.31 16.76 1.21
C PRO A 89 5.81 16.77 0.87
N ALA A 90 5.38 15.89 -0.05
CA ALA A 90 3.96 15.78 -0.41
C ALA A 90 3.13 15.18 0.75
N PHE A 91 3.70 14.22 1.49
CA PHE A 91 3.07 13.68 2.70
C PHE A 91 3.00 14.70 3.83
N GLN A 92 3.99 15.58 4.00
CA GLN A 92 3.90 16.65 4.99
C GLN A 92 2.70 17.56 4.71
N LYS A 93 2.51 17.98 3.48
CA LYS A 93 1.36 18.82 3.10
C LYS A 93 0.03 18.09 3.25
N ALA A 94 -0.01 16.80 2.91
CA ALA A 94 -1.19 15.99 3.14
C ALA A 94 -1.50 15.83 4.64
N PHE A 95 -0.49 15.64 5.48
CA PHE A 95 -0.64 15.58 6.93
C PHE A 95 -1.18 16.90 7.51
N GLU A 96 -0.65 18.05 7.09
CA GLU A 96 -1.15 19.37 7.50
C GLU A 96 -2.64 19.57 7.14
N ARG A 97 -3.07 19.04 5.99
CA ARG A 97 -4.42 19.17 5.47
C ARG A 97 -5.41 18.18 6.07
N TYR A 98 -4.98 16.93 6.25
CA TYR A 98 -5.87 15.81 6.58
C TYR A 98 -5.59 15.14 7.94
N GLY A 99 -4.53 15.49 8.66
CA GLY A 99 -4.14 14.83 9.91
C GLY A 99 -5.19 14.84 11.02
N GLY A 100 -6.18 15.75 10.95
CA GLY A 100 -7.34 15.72 11.82
C GLY A 100 -8.41 14.68 11.46
N LYS A 101 -8.39 14.15 10.23
CA LYS A 101 -9.40 13.21 9.69
C LYS A 101 -8.81 11.84 9.35
N VAL A 102 -7.55 11.81 8.95
CA VAL A 102 -6.80 10.64 8.53
C VAL A 102 -5.61 10.46 9.45
N GLN A 103 -5.30 9.25 9.80
CA GLN A 103 -4.08 8.92 10.54
C GLN A 103 -2.94 8.69 9.56
N PHE A 104 -1.76 9.20 9.89
CA PHE A 104 -0.55 9.00 9.12
C PHE A 104 0.46 8.21 9.95
N LEU A 105 1.01 7.16 9.35
CA LEU A 105 2.13 6.41 9.90
C LEU A 105 3.28 6.44 8.89
N MET A 106 4.25 7.29 9.15
CA MET A 106 5.44 7.41 8.31
C MET A 106 6.52 6.50 8.89
N ILE A 107 6.67 5.29 8.32
CA ILE A 107 7.52 4.24 8.87
C ILE A 107 8.88 4.27 8.19
N CYS A 108 9.90 4.73 8.92
CA CYS A 108 11.29 4.65 8.49
C CYS A 108 11.81 3.24 8.72
N THR A 109 12.22 2.58 7.65
CA THR A 109 12.82 1.25 7.75
C THR A 109 14.33 1.36 7.73
N TYR A 110 15.00 0.68 8.65
CA TYR A 110 16.46 0.65 8.74
C TYR A 110 16.95 -0.72 9.23
N SER A 111 18.24 -0.98 9.02
CA SER A 111 18.94 -2.09 9.64
C SER A 111 20.11 -1.54 10.44
N GLU A 112 20.36 -2.07 11.61
CA GLU A 112 21.52 -1.69 12.42
C GLU A 112 22.86 -1.87 11.67
N ASN A 113 22.86 -2.73 10.64
CA ASN A 113 24.02 -2.98 9.81
C ASN A 113 24.21 -1.96 8.66
N ASP A 114 23.23 -1.11 8.38
CA ASP A 114 23.27 -0.16 7.26
C ASP A 114 24.01 1.15 7.59
N GLY A 115 24.49 1.32 8.82
CA GLY A 115 25.21 2.52 9.27
C GLY A 115 24.35 3.77 9.46
N SER A 116 23.03 3.68 9.23
CA SER A 116 22.06 4.73 9.50
C SER A 116 21.04 4.19 10.50
N GLY A 117 21.01 4.74 11.70
CA GLY A 117 20.10 4.32 12.77
C GLY A 117 18.85 5.18 12.85
N SER A 118 18.03 4.89 13.86
CA SER A 118 16.84 5.66 14.17
C SER A 118 17.17 7.12 14.52
N GLU A 119 18.32 7.38 15.14
CA GLU A 119 18.77 8.72 15.51
C GLU A 119 19.05 9.61 14.30
N ASP A 120 19.69 9.06 13.26
CA ASP A 120 19.95 9.79 12.02
C ASP A 120 18.64 10.19 11.31
N ALA A 121 17.66 9.28 11.30
CA ALA A 121 16.35 9.56 10.72
C ALA A 121 15.59 10.62 11.53
N LYS A 122 15.68 10.57 12.86
CA LYS A 122 15.09 11.56 13.77
C LYS A 122 15.67 12.95 13.50
N GLN A 123 17.00 13.06 13.54
CA GLN A 123 17.69 14.32 13.26
C GLN A 123 17.31 14.87 11.88
N TRP A 124 17.28 14.04 10.86
CA TRP A 124 16.93 14.43 9.51
C TRP A 124 15.48 14.96 9.40
N ILE A 125 14.51 14.31 10.05
CA ILE A 125 13.10 14.74 10.10
C ILE A 125 12.99 16.11 10.79
N GLU A 126 13.70 16.30 11.90
CA GLU A 126 13.74 17.59 12.63
C GLU A 126 14.36 18.71 11.78
N GLU A 127 15.48 18.44 11.11
CA GLU A 127 16.15 19.39 10.22
C GLU A 127 15.27 19.82 9.03
N LYS A 128 14.43 18.92 8.52
CA LYS A 128 13.47 19.19 7.44
C LYS A 128 12.20 19.88 7.92
N GLY A 129 11.98 19.94 9.23
CA GLY A 129 10.78 20.52 9.82
C GLY A 129 9.52 19.70 9.57
N TYR A 130 9.63 18.40 9.38
CA TYR A 130 8.48 17.51 9.22
C TYR A 130 7.80 17.29 10.56
N THR A 131 6.46 17.30 10.55
CA THR A 131 5.62 17.21 11.76
C THR A 131 4.68 15.99 11.75
N PHE A 132 4.68 15.21 10.67
CA PHE A 132 3.93 13.95 10.64
C PHE A 132 4.53 12.93 11.63
N PRO A 133 3.71 12.01 12.18
CA PRO A 133 4.21 10.97 13.08
C PRO A 133 5.17 10.01 12.36
N VAL A 134 6.35 9.80 12.95
CA VAL A 134 7.37 8.88 12.43
C VAL A 134 7.53 7.69 13.36
N PHE A 135 7.60 6.53 12.75
CA PHE A 135 7.80 5.24 13.41
C PHE A 135 8.93 4.48 12.74
N TYR A 136 9.42 3.44 13.40
CA TYR A 136 10.52 2.65 12.89
C TYR A 136 10.15 1.18 12.68
N ASP A 137 10.55 0.65 11.53
CA ASP A 137 10.62 -0.78 11.26
C ASP A 137 12.09 -1.21 11.38
N ARG A 138 12.47 -1.57 12.62
CA ARG A 138 13.81 -2.04 12.94
C ARG A 138 14.09 -3.36 12.24
N ASP A 139 15.29 -3.48 11.67
CA ASP A 139 15.76 -4.66 10.93
C ASP A 139 14.88 -5.05 9.73
N GLN A 140 14.04 -4.11 9.27
CA GLN A 140 13.16 -4.27 8.09
C GLN A 140 12.21 -5.47 8.22
N ILE A 141 11.79 -5.80 9.44
CA ILE A 141 10.95 -6.98 9.71
C ILE A 141 9.59 -6.86 9.02
N LEU A 142 8.96 -5.69 9.09
CA LEU A 142 7.68 -5.45 8.43
C LEU A 142 7.80 -5.46 6.91
N LEU A 143 8.85 -4.83 6.39
CA LEU A 143 9.14 -4.84 4.95
C LEU A 143 9.29 -6.26 4.40
N GLN A 144 10.02 -7.12 5.12
CA GLN A 144 10.19 -8.52 4.74
C GLN A 144 8.88 -9.30 4.78
N ARG A 145 8.07 -9.13 5.83
CA ARG A 145 6.74 -9.76 5.95
C ARG A 145 5.78 -9.30 4.85
N LEU A 146 5.82 -8.01 4.53
CA LEU A 146 5.04 -7.41 3.46
C LEU A 146 5.59 -7.72 2.07
N ARG A 147 6.77 -8.36 1.96
CA ARG A 147 7.48 -8.65 0.70
C ARG A 147 7.67 -7.41 -0.16
N VAL A 148 8.01 -6.30 0.49
CA VAL A 148 8.22 -5.02 -0.20
C VAL A 148 9.60 -5.01 -0.84
N GLU A 149 9.64 -4.84 -2.15
CA GLU A 149 10.87 -4.79 -2.94
C GLU A 149 11.26 -3.36 -3.34
N LYS A 150 10.28 -2.44 -3.33
CA LYS A 150 10.49 -1.06 -3.79
C LYS A 150 9.90 -0.06 -2.79
N LEU A 151 10.63 1.02 -2.54
CA LEU A 151 10.23 2.13 -1.68
C LEU A 151 10.15 3.45 -2.48
N PRO A 152 9.26 4.38 -2.10
CA PRO A 152 8.32 4.26 -0.99
C PRO A 152 7.27 3.18 -1.24
N TYR A 153 6.76 2.55 -0.19
CA TYR A 153 5.60 1.65 -0.25
C TYR A 153 4.48 2.24 0.58
N ILE A 154 3.34 2.50 -0.05
CA ILE A 154 2.29 3.33 0.52
C ILE A 154 0.99 2.54 0.51
N LEU A 155 0.31 2.53 1.65
CA LEU A 155 -0.93 1.83 1.89
C LEU A 155 -1.99 2.84 2.34
N PHE A 156 -3.19 2.73 1.77
CA PHE A 156 -4.35 3.55 2.12
C PHE A 156 -5.47 2.64 2.61
N PHE A 157 -5.90 2.85 3.84
CA PHE A 157 -6.99 2.10 4.49
C PHE A 157 -8.18 3.01 4.73
N GLY A 158 -9.37 2.51 4.41
CA GLY A 158 -10.64 3.17 4.67
C GLY A 158 -11.08 3.08 6.13
N LYS A 159 -12.29 3.58 6.42
CA LYS A 159 -12.86 3.66 7.78
C LYS A 159 -13.12 2.30 8.43
N SER A 160 -13.35 1.27 7.63
CA SER A 160 -13.59 -0.10 8.10
C SER A 160 -12.32 -0.96 8.08
N ASN A 161 -11.15 -0.31 8.02
CA ASN A 161 -9.83 -0.95 7.92
C ASN A 161 -9.62 -1.78 6.65
N GLU A 162 -10.44 -1.56 5.64
CA GLU A 162 -10.22 -2.16 4.33
C GLU A 162 -9.03 -1.51 3.63
N LEU A 163 -8.15 -2.31 3.07
CA LEU A 163 -7.06 -1.84 2.23
C LEU A 163 -7.62 -1.44 0.86
N VAL A 164 -7.67 -0.12 0.61
CA VAL A 164 -8.24 0.46 -0.61
C VAL A 164 -7.18 0.57 -1.71
N HIS A 165 -6.02 1.15 -1.38
CA HIS A 165 -4.97 1.36 -2.36
C HIS A 165 -3.59 0.92 -1.86
N ILE A 166 -2.77 0.42 -2.80
CA ILE A 166 -1.34 0.16 -2.65
C ILE A 166 -0.61 0.97 -3.72
N ARG A 167 0.47 1.66 -3.35
CA ARG A 167 1.37 2.36 -4.26
C ARG A 167 2.83 2.08 -3.89
N ASN A 168 3.69 1.98 -4.88
CA ASN A 168 5.13 1.71 -4.70
C ASN A 168 6.00 2.71 -5.48
N GLU A 169 5.55 3.96 -5.53
CA GLU A 169 6.20 5.07 -6.19
C GLU A 169 5.95 6.37 -5.44
N ALA A 170 6.79 7.37 -5.67
CA ALA A 170 6.56 8.70 -5.12
C ALA A 170 5.32 9.33 -5.76
N LEU A 171 4.41 9.82 -4.93
CA LEU A 171 3.16 10.44 -5.34
C LEU A 171 3.28 11.97 -5.26
N SER A 172 2.64 12.65 -6.19
CA SER A 172 2.40 14.09 -6.11
C SER A 172 1.33 14.42 -5.07
N GLU A 173 1.25 15.68 -4.63
CA GLU A 173 0.20 16.16 -3.72
C GLU A 173 -1.20 15.87 -4.23
N GLY A 174 -1.46 16.12 -5.53
CA GLY A 174 -2.77 15.89 -6.13
C GLY A 174 -3.17 14.42 -6.18
N GLU A 175 -2.21 13.51 -6.38
CA GLU A 175 -2.46 12.07 -6.33
C GLU A 175 -2.78 11.63 -4.90
N ILE A 176 -2.03 12.13 -3.90
CA ILE A 176 -2.31 11.82 -2.49
C ILE A 176 -3.68 12.36 -2.09
N ASP A 177 -4.04 13.58 -2.49
CA ASP A 177 -5.35 14.18 -2.22
C ASP A 177 -6.49 13.32 -2.80
N THR A 178 -6.34 12.83 -4.02
CA THR A 178 -7.32 11.94 -4.66
C THR A 178 -7.48 10.62 -3.91
N LEU A 179 -6.36 9.96 -3.56
CA LEU A 179 -6.39 8.70 -2.83
C LEU A 179 -6.93 8.85 -1.40
N ILE A 180 -6.66 10.00 -0.77
CA ILE A 180 -7.24 10.31 0.55
C ILE A 180 -8.75 10.57 0.44
N ALA A 181 -9.22 11.22 -0.62
CA ALA A 181 -10.65 11.40 -0.84
C ALA A 181 -11.37 10.05 -0.91
N ASP A 182 -10.83 9.09 -1.64
CA ASP A 182 -11.40 7.74 -1.79
C ASP A 182 -11.53 7.00 -0.44
N ILE A 183 -10.57 7.15 0.48
CA ILE A 183 -10.63 6.49 1.80
C ILE A 183 -11.48 7.24 2.83
N LEU A 184 -11.90 8.45 2.52
CA LEU A 184 -12.79 9.24 3.38
C LEU A 184 -14.28 9.00 3.09
N GLU A 185 -14.62 8.39 1.95
CA GLU A 185 -15.99 8.02 1.57
C GLU A 185 -16.52 6.87 2.43
#